data_0dcf6650a8352057d089e62bd9f6507e
#
_entry.id   0dcf6650a8352057d089e62bd9f6507e
#
_cell.length_a   1.000
_cell.length_b   1.000
_cell.length_c   1.000
_cell.angle_alpha   90.00
_cell.angle_beta   90.00
_cell.angle_gamma   90.00
#
_symmetry.space_group_name_H-M   'P 1'
#
loop_
_entity.id
_entity.type
_entity.pdbx_description
1 polymer ?
#
loop_
_entity_poly.entity_id
_entity_poly.type
_entity_poly.pdbx_seq_one_letter_code
_entity_poly.pdbx_strand_id
1 'polypeptide(L)'
;MSHACGANQALRLHHGTLNAVLLPTVLDFNRDYIGEKYRRLNAAMGQETDADPAEFFRDLNLKIGMPQNLGEMGITRGMISSLATHAAKDSCTSTNPRHCSTEEFKELFETAIGV
;
A
#
# COMPACT_ATOMS: atom_id res chain seq x y z
N MET A 1 6.55 0.39 3.23
CA MET A 1 6.37 -0.81 2.36
C MET A 1 7.10 -0.67 1.03
N SER A 2 6.91 0.38 0.28
CA SER A 2 7.57 0.55 -1.04
C SER A 2 9.09 0.47 -0.98
N HIS A 3 9.73 1.12 -0.01
CA HIS A 3 11.18 1.06 0.18
C HIS A 3 11.67 -0.36 0.47
N ALA A 4 10.92 -1.12 1.27
CA ALA A 4 11.25 -2.51 1.56
C ALA A 4 11.26 -3.38 0.29
N CYS A 5 10.22 -3.27 -0.53
CA CYS A 5 10.16 -3.98 -1.81
C CYS A 5 11.25 -3.49 -2.79
N GLY A 6 11.46 -2.18 -2.85
CA GLY A 6 12.45 -1.58 -3.75
C GLY A 6 13.90 -1.91 -3.39
N ALA A 7 14.17 -2.31 -2.15
CA ALA A 7 15.50 -2.76 -1.72
C ALA A 7 15.89 -4.13 -2.30
N ASN A 8 14.94 -4.88 -2.84
CA ASN A 8 15.21 -6.15 -3.53
C ASN A 8 15.78 -5.89 -4.92
N GLN A 9 17.11 -5.86 -5.03
CA GLN A 9 17.81 -5.54 -6.27
C GLN A 9 17.59 -6.59 -7.38
N ALA A 10 17.31 -7.83 -7.03
CA ALA A 10 17.07 -8.89 -8.00
C ALA A 10 15.81 -8.66 -8.82
N LEU A 11 14.77 -8.08 -8.22
CA LEU A 11 13.49 -7.80 -8.87
C LEU A 11 13.45 -6.47 -9.64
N ARG A 12 14.35 -5.53 -9.33
CA ARG A 12 14.43 -4.20 -9.98
C ARG A 12 13.08 -3.48 -10.06
N LEU A 13 12.34 -3.43 -8.95
CA LEU A 13 10.99 -2.88 -8.92
C LEU A 13 11.00 -1.36 -8.99
N HIS A 14 10.11 -0.82 -9.83
CA HIS A 14 9.95 0.63 -9.99
C HIS A 14 9.18 1.21 -8.79
N HIS A 15 9.75 2.23 -8.14
CA HIS A 15 9.19 2.82 -6.92
C HIS A 15 7.78 3.39 -7.11
N GLY A 16 7.54 4.11 -8.20
CA GLY A 16 6.22 4.68 -8.50
C GLY A 16 5.15 3.59 -8.68
N THR A 17 5.49 2.49 -9.33
CA THR A 17 4.59 1.34 -9.48
C THR A 17 4.28 0.69 -8.13
N LEU A 18 5.30 0.52 -7.29
CA LEU A 18 5.11 0.02 -5.91
C LEU A 18 4.16 0.90 -5.10
N ASN A 19 4.33 2.23 -5.18
CA ASN A 19 3.43 3.16 -4.51
C ASN A 19 2.00 3.02 -5.00
N ALA A 20 1.77 2.94 -6.30
CA ALA A 20 0.44 2.78 -6.88
C ALA A 20 -0.24 1.48 -6.42
N VAL A 21 0.50 0.37 -6.42
CA VAL A 21 -0.02 -0.95 -6.03
C VAL A 21 -0.33 -1.03 -4.54
N LEU A 22 0.51 -0.41 -3.70
CA LEU A 22 0.37 -0.47 -2.23
C LEU A 22 -0.63 0.53 -1.68
N LEU A 23 -0.90 1.64 -2.38
CA LEU A 23 -1.74 2.73 -1.87
C LEU A 23 -3.12 2.27 -1.42
N PRO A 24 -3.89 1.45 -2.17
CA PRO A 24 -5.20 1.00 -1.71
C PRO A 24 -5.15 0.24 -0.38
N THR A 25 -4.19 -0.67 -0.23
CA THR A 25 -4.03 -1.45 1.01
C THR A 25 -3.71 -0.55 2.21
N VAL A 26 -2.85 0.44 2.02
CA VAL A 26 -2.49 1.40 3.09
C VAL A 26 -3.67 2.32 3.43
N LEU A 27 -4.44 2.76 2.45
CA LEU A 27 -5.65 3.55 2.69
C LEU A 27 -6.69 2.77 3.50
N ASP A 28 -6.89 1.49 3.20
CA ASP A 28 -7.77 0.62 3.99
C ASP A 28 -7.28 0.50 5.44
N PHE A 29 -5.98 0.30 5.64
CA PHE A 29 -5.38 0.20 6.97
C PHE A 29 -5.56 1.47 7.80
N ASN A 30 -5.43 2.64 7.18
CA ASN A 30 -5.52 3.92 7.86
C ASN A 30 -6.95 4.44 8.04
N ARG A 31 -7.94 3.81 7.44
CA ARG A 31 -9.32 4.32 7.30
C ARG A 31 -9.91 4.87 8.59
N ASP A 32 -9.84 4.09 9.67
CA ASP A 32 -10.49 4.43 10.95
C ASP A 32 -9.76 5.54 11.72
N TYR A 33 -8.60 5.96 11.26
CA TYR A 33 -7.74 6.95 11.93
C TYR A 33 -7.75 8.33 11.26
N ILE A 34 -8.27 8.43 10.03
CA ILE A 34 -8.20 9.68 9.24
C ILE A 34 -9.50 9.95 8.46
N GLY A 35 -10.66 9.60 9.03
CA GLY A 35 -11.96 9.70 8.33
C GLY A 35 -12.23 11.06 7.69
N GLU A 36 -11.94 12.17 8.38
CA GLU A 36 -12.15 13.53 7.85
C GLU A 36 -11.19 13.81 6.67
N LYS A 37 -9.95 13.36 6.74
CA LYS A 37 -9.01 13.50 5.62
C LYS A 37 -9.45 12.67 4.42
N TYR A 38 -10.09 11.52 4.62
CA TYR A 38 -10.66 10.73 3.53
C TYR A 38 -11.81 11.46 2.84
N ARG A 39 -12.67 12.13 3.60
CA ARG A 39 -13.74 12.96 3.05
C ARG A 39 -13.17 14.08 2.17
N ARG A 40 -12.13 14.75 2.65
CA ARG A 40 -11.43 15.80 1.88
C ARG A 40 -10.74 15.24 0.63
N LEU A 41 -10.12 14.07 0.74
CA LEU A 41 -9.49 13.39 -0.39
C LEU A 41 -10.54 13.04 -1.45
N ASN A 42 -11.64 12.43 -1.06
CA ASN A 42 -12.73 12.09 -1.97
C ASN A 42 -13.28 13.33 -2.68
N ALA A 43 -13.52 14.41 -1.94
CA ALA A 43 -13.98 15.68 -2.53
C ALA A 43 -12.98 16.22 -3.56
N ALA A 44 -11.69 16.20 -3.25
CA ALA A 44 -10.64 16.67 -4.14
C ALA A 44 -10.54 15.84 -5.43
N MET A 45 -10.90 14.55 -5.36
CA MET A 45 -10.93 13.64 -6.52
C MET A 45 -12.26 13.68 -7.29
N GLY A 46 -13.21 14.51 -6.88
CA GLY A 46 -14.53 14.57 -7.49
C GLY A 46 -15.43 13.39 -7.13
N GLN A 47 -15.14 12.68 -6.04
CA GLN A 47 -15.94 11.57 -5.52
C GLN A 47 -16.92 12.04 -4.45
N GLU A 48 -17.95 11.24 -4.19
CA GLU A 48 -18.80 11.44 -3.00
C GLU A 48 -17.93 11.39 -1.74
N THR A 49 -18.23 12.22 -0.74
CA THR A 49 -17.38 12.37 0.44
C THR A 49 -17.29 11.09 1.30
N ASP A 50 -18.26 10.21 1.21
CA ASP A 50 -18.33 8.93 1.90
C ASP A 50 -17.91 7.74 1.03
N ALA A 51 -17.42 8.01 -0.21
CA ALA A 51 -16.89 6.98 -1.08
C ALA A 51 -15.64 6.32 -0.48
N ASP A 52 -15.27 5.16 -1.01
CA ASP A 52 -14.07 4.45 -0.63
C ASP A 52 -12.88 4.89 -1.53
N PRO A 53 -11.92 5.66 -1.00
CA PRO A 53 -10.78 6.09 -1.81
C PRO A 53 -9.88 4.92 -2.24
N ALA A 54 -9.84 3.83 -1.48
CA ALA A 54 -9.07 2.64 -1.86
C ALA A 54 -9.65 2.00 -3.13
N GLU A 55 -10.97 1.88 -3.24
CA GLU A 55 -11.63 1.38 -4.44
C GLU A 55 -11.37 2.29 -5.65
N PHE A 56 -11.43 3.60 -5.45
CA PHE A 56 -11.09 4.55 -6.52
C PHE A 56 -9.70 4.25 -7.12
N PHE A 57 -8.69 4.05 -6.27
CA PHE A 57 -7.33 3.79 -6.74
C PHE A 57 -7.16 2.39 -7.32
N ARG A 58 -7.89 1.37 -6.84
CA ARG A 58 -7.92 0.04 -7.47
C ARG A 58 -8.46 0.12 -8.90
N ASP A 59 -9.57 0.82 -9.07
CA ASP A 59 -10.18 1.02 -10.39
C ASP A 59 -9.27 1.80 -11.33
N LEU A 60 -8.64 2.86 -10.81
CA LEU A 60 -7.68 3.64 -11.59
C LEU A 60 -6.50 2.79 -12.03
N ASN A 61 -5.90 2.03 -11.11
CA ASN A 61 -4.78 1.13 -11.42
C ASN A 61 -5.14 0.13 -12.53
N LEU A 62 -6.34 -0.43 -12.46
CA LEU A 62 -6.84 -1.35 -13.48
C LEU A 62 -6.95 -0.64 -14.84
N LYS A 63 -7.52 0.55 -14.88
CA LYS A 63 -7.72 1.33 -16.13
C LYS A 63 -6.43 1.72 -16.80
N ILE A 64 -5.39 2.04 -16.03
CA ILE A 64 -4.09 2.47 -16.58
C ILE A 64 -3.09 1.31 -16.76
N GLY A 65 -3.52 0.08 -16.53
CA GLY A 65 -2.69 -1.11 -16.75
C GLY A 65 -1.60 -1.34 -15.70
N MET A 66 -1.77 -0.82 -14.48
CA MET A 66 -0.86 -1.11 -13.37
C MET A 66 -1.05 -2.55 -12.86
N PRO A 67 0.03 -3.18 -12.32
CA PRO A 67 -0.14 -4.43 -11.58
C PRO A 67 -1.18 -4.27 -10.48
N GLN A 68 -1.99 -5.29 -10.25
CA GLN A 68 -3.08 -5.22 -9.27
C GLN A 68 -2.64 -5.63 -7.86
N ASN A 69 -1.49 -6.31 -7.75
CA ASN A 69 -0.94 -6.76 -6.48
C ASN A 69 0.58 -6.95 -6.58
N LEU A 70 1.23 -7.09 -5.44
CA LEU A 70 2.68 -7.31 -5.38
C LEU A 70 3.11 -8.67 -5.95
N GLY A 71 2.22 -9.67 -5.93
CA GLY A 71 2.49 -10.98 -6.51
C GLY A 71 2.78 -10.89 -8.00
N GLU A 72 2.03 -10.07 -8.72
CA GLU A 72 2.28 -9.80 -10.14
C GLU A 72 3.63 -9.12 -10.39
N MET A 73 4.19 -8.48 -9.38
CA MET A 73 5.51 -7.83 -9.45
C MET A 73 6.66 -8.77 -9.01
N GLY A 74 6.36 -10.02 -8.68
CA GLY A 74 7.36 -11.02 -8.28
C GLY A 74 7.62 -11.10 -6.78
N ILE A 75 6.90 -10.36 -5.96
CA ILE A 75 6.98 -10.48 -4.49
C ILE A 75 6.26 -11.75 -4.05
N THR A 76 6.94 -12.58 -3.26
CA THR A 76 6.41 -13.85 -2.78
C THR A 76 6.18 -13.83 -1.26
N ARG A 77 5.33 -14.75 -0.78
CA ARG A 77 5.07 -14.89 0.66
C ARG A 77 6.34 -15.19 1.47
N GLY A 78 7.32 -15.89 0.88
CA GLY A 78 8.60 -16.18 1.52
C GLY A 78 9.43 -14.93 1.86
N MET A 79 9.14 -13.79 1.22
CA MET A 79 9.83 -12.52 1.45
C MET A 79 9.20 -11.70 2.59
N ILE A 80 8.01 -12.04 3.05
CA ILE A 80 7.19 -11.19 3.95
C ILE A 80 7.93 -10.82 5.23
N SER A 81 8.57 -11.79 5.91
CA SER A 81 9.26 -11.51 7.16
C SER A 81 10.37 -10.47 7.01
N SER A 82 11.17 -10.56 5.95
CA SER A 82 12.23 -9.60 5.66
C SER A 82 11.65 -8.22 5.30
N LEU A 83 10.62 -8.21 4.45
CA LEU A 83 9.95 -6.97 4.03
C LEU A 83 9.30 -6.24 5.21
N ALA A 84 8.63 -6.97 6.10
CA ALA A 84 7.98 -6.40 7.27
C ALA A 84 9.00 -5.78 8.24
N THR A 85 10.12 -6.48 8.48
CA THR A 85 11.20 -5.98 9.32
C THR A 85 11.81 -4.69 8.75
N HIS A 86 12.03 -4.65 7.43
CA HIS A 86 12.55 -3.45 6.76
C HIS A 86 11.55 -2.29 6.83
N ALA A 87 10.27 -2.56 6.55
CA ALA A 87 9.22 -1.54 6.57
C ALA A 87 9.05 -0.94 7.98
N ALA A 88 9.13 -1.75 9.02
CA ALA A 88 9.01 -1.28 10.41
C ALA A 88 10.14 -0.30 10.81
N LYS A 89 11.30 -0.42 10.19
CA LYS A 89 12.47 0.45 10.43
C LYS A 89 12.54 1.66 9.52
N ASP A 90 11.68 1.75 8.52
CA ASP A 90 11.67 2.86 7.56
C ASP A 90 11.22 4.15 8.25
N SER A 91 11.96 5.25 8.02
CA SER A 91 11.65 6.56 8.58
C SER A 91 10.26 7.07 8.19
N CYS A 92 9.78 6.72 7.00
CA CYS A 92 8.45 7.10 6.53
C CYS A 92 7.33 6.44 7.32
N THR A 93 7.59 5.32 8.00
CA THR A 93 6.61 4.64 8.85
C THR A 93 6.19 5.51 10.04
N SER A 94 7.10 6.31 10.60
CA SER A 94 6.82 7.17 11.75
C SER A 94 5.79 8.27 11.48
N THR A 95 5.57 8.63 10.22
CA THR A 95 4.61 9.66 9.81
C THR A 95 3.25 9.10 9.40
N ASN A 96 3.07 7.78 9.42
CA ASN A 96 1.77 7.19 9.12
C ASN A 96 0.78 7.52 10.24
N PRO A 97 -0.48 7.89 9.93
CA PRO A 97 -1.46 8.28 10.94
C PRO A 97 -1.83 7.17 11.92
N ARG A 98 -1.68 5.92 11.51
CA ARG A 98 -1.86 4.74 12.37
C ARG A 98 -0.51 4.07 12.60
N HIS A 99 -0.17 3.78 13.88
CA HIS A 99 0.99 2.97 14.19
C HIS A 99 0.86 1.59 13.54
N CYS A 100 1.96 1.09 12.97
CA CYS A 100 2.01 -0.21 12.32
C CYS A 100 3.14 -1.05 12.91
N SER A 101 2.79 -2.11 13.60
CA SER A 101 3.75 -3.07 14.14
C SER A 101 4.34 -3.95 13.04
N THR A 102 5.43 -4.66 13.35
CA THR A 102 6.01 -5.62 12.41
C THR A 102 5.02 -6.72 12.01
N GLU A 103 4.20 -7.19 12.95
CA GLU A 103 3.17 -8.19 12.65
C GLU A 103 2.08 -7.63 11.73
N GLU A 104 1.62 -6.41 11.99
CA GLU A 104 0.67 -5.73 11.09
C GLU A 104 1.27 -5.51 9.70
N PHE A 105 2.57 -5.20 9.60
CA PHE A 105 3.23 -5.14 8.28
C PHE A 105 3.21 -6.49 7.55
N LYS A 106 3.34 -7.61 8.26
CA LYS A 106 3.20 -8.93 7.62
C LYS A 106 1.81 -9.13 7.04
N GLU A 107 0.77 -8.80 7.79
CA GLU A 107 -0.61 -8.89 7.33
C GLU A 107 -0.88 -7.98 6.12
N LEU A 108 -0.34 -6.76 6.15
CA LEU A 108 -0.44 -5.83 5.04
C LEU A 108 0.26 -6.35 3.78
N PHE A 109 1.43 -6.96 3.93
CA PHE A 109 2.13 -7.58 2.79
C PHE A 109 1.38 -8.80 2.27
N GLU A 110 0.81 -9.63 3.12
CA GLU A 110 -0.04 -10.75 2.68
C GLU A 110 -1.22 -10.27 1.86
N THR A 111 -1.90 -9.24 2.33
CA THR A 111 -3.01 -8.62 1.61
C THR A 111 -2.55 -8.04 0.27
N ALA A 112 -1.44 -7.32 0.26
CA ALA A 112 -0.92 -6.65 -0.93
C ALA A 112 -0.36 -7.61 -1.98
N ILE A 113 0.12 -8.79 -1.58
CA ILE A 113 0.57 -9.84 -2.52
C ILE A 113 -0.63 -10.44 -3.26
N GLY A 114 -1.78 -10.47 -2.61
CA GLY A 114 -2.98 -11.07 -3.17
C GLY A 114 -2.98 -12.58 -3.08
N VAL A 115 -3.85 -13.18 -3.82
CA VAL A 115 -4.04 -14.65 -3.82
C VAL A 115 -3.19 -15.30 -4.87
#